data_ea7dabe32eb3e89581400f8f19058d91
#
_entry.id   ea7dabe32eb3e89581400f8f19058d91
#
_cell.length_a   1.000
_cell.length_b   1.000
_cell.length_c   1.000
_cell.angle_alpha   90.00
_cell.angle_beta   90.00
_cell.angle_gamma   90.00
#
_symmetry.space_group_name_H-M   'P 1'
#
loop_
_entity.id
_entity.type
_entity.pdbx_description
1 polymer ?
#
loop_
_entity_poly.entity_id
_entity_poly.type
_entity_poly.pdbx_seq_one_letter_code
_entity_poly.pdbx_strand_id
1 'polypeptide(L)'
;MTIEEILAGESRNVEFKENLPEKSIKYMKSVVAFANGTGGKIIFGIADKTREVVGFDTEDVFKKMDAIANVVSDSCEPAIIPDITLQTVDGKTVIVVEVSEGRQRPYYIKALGRDGGVYVRVAGTTRLADEYMVKELLFEGSNRYYDQALCTGLNITDEDIDDLCKAMKEQAVKNAHNEEQKAAIKDVGRQQLRSWGILIERDGKDYPSNAFAILTGNGGLHVTTQCGVFKGTTKAVFVDRREYTGPLWEQIDEAFQFVLRNIHLGATIVGIYRQDIYEIPPDAIRELIINAMVHRSYLDHGMIQVAVYDDRLEITSPGKLPMGQTMERMKEGYSKIRNEALAHAFAYMNLIEHWGSGIPRIIDKVKTAGLREPEFIGGEVDLRINIYRGQVDGIVDHNTADKPPIKCRKTADKMPANEQEQKIYKYVSENAGITTAQAMKLLGIKQRRTREILVKMVENGWLRKEGASRSTIYVKNTKRR
;
A
#
# COMPACT_ATOMS: atom_id res chain seq x y z
N MET A 1 -12.44 -23.95 -17.34
CA MET A 1 -11.60 -24.16 -16.14
C MET A 1 -10.66 -25.30 -16.42
N THR A 2 -9.39 -25.16 -16.12
CA THR A 2 -8.36 -26.19 -16.32
C THR A 2 -8.10 -26.96 -15.02
N ILE A 3 -7.48 -28.13 -15.10
CA ILE A 3 -7.05 -28.89 -13.93
C ILE A 3 -6.04 -28.07 -13.11
N GLU A 4 -5.20 -27.26 -13.76
CA GLU A 4 -4.23 -26.37 -13.11
C GLU A 4 -4.92 -25.29 -12.26
N GLU A 5 -6.04 -24.72 -12.73
CA GLU A 5 -6.85 -23.75 -11.96
C GLU A 5 -7.49 -24.42 -10.72
N ILE A 6 -7.88 -25.69 -10.81
CA ILE A 6 -8.39 -26.45 -9.65
C ILE A 6 -7.27 -26.73 -8.65
N LEU A 7 -6.10 -27.12 -9.13
CA LEU A 7 -4.95 -27.40 -8.29
C LEU A 7 -4.43 -26.14 -7.56
N ALA A 8 -4.62 -24.95 -8.14
CA ALA A 8 -4.32 -23.69 -7.48
C ALA A 8 -5.15 -23.47 -6.19
N GLY A 9 -6.34 -24.12 -6.10
CA GLY A 9 -7.18 -24.12 -4.91
C GLY A 9 -8.13 -22.95 -4.79
N GLU A 10 -8.79 -22.85 -3.65
CA GLU A 10 -9.66 -21.73 -3.31
C GLU A 10 -8.85 -20.41 -3.24
N SER A 11 -9.47 -19.36 -3.71
CA SER A 11 -8.87 -18.03 -3.74
C SER A 11 -9.88 -16.98 -3.27
N ARG A 12 -9.49 -15.72 -3.32
CA ARG A 12 -10.40 -14.60 -3.04
C ARG A 12 -11.67 -14.67 -3.91
N ASN A 13 -11.57 -15.18 -5.14
CA ASN A 13 -12.63 -15.16 -6.15
C ASN A 13 -13.10 -16.56 -6.57
N VAL A 14 -12.63 -17.62 -5.92
CA VAL A 14 -12.99 -19.00 -6.25
C VAL A 14 -13.28 -19.77 -4.98
N GLU A 15 -14.39 -20.51 -4.98
CA GLU A 15 -14.81 -21.40 -3.89
C GLU A 15 -15.27 -22.75 -4.44
N PHE A 16 -14.86 -23.85 -3.83
CA PHE A 16 -15.23 -25.20 -4.19
C PHE A 16 -16.29 -25.77 -3.25
N LYS A 17 -17.18 -26.58 -3.80
CA LYS A 17 -18.15 -27.36 -3.05
C LYS A 17 -18.28 -28.72 -3.69
N GLU A 18 -18.13 -29.76 -2.89
CA GLU A 18 -18.24 -31.14 -3.35
C GLU A 18 -19.65 -31.46 -3.89
N ASN A 19 -20.66 -31.01 -3.16
CA ASN A 19 -22.08 -31.22 -3.51
C ASN A 19 -22.88 -29.93 -3.32
N LEU A 20 -24.10 -29.88 -3.81
CA LEU A 20 -25.04 -28.83 -3.48
C LEU A 20 -25.50 -29.01 -2.03
N PRO A 21 -25.17 -28.09 -1.11
CA PRO A 21 -25.53 -28.20 0.31
C PRO A 21 -27.07 -28.20 0.49
N GLU A 22 -27.61 -29.06 1.36
CA GLU A 22 -29.03 -29.06 1.72
C GLU A 22 -29.53 -27.69 2.22
N LYS A 23 -28.68 -26.97 2.99
CA LYS A 23 -28.98 -25.61 3.43
C LYS A 23 -28.29 -24.64 2.48
N SER A 24 -29.05 -23.95 1.65
CA SER A 24 -28.58 -22.98 0.67
C SER A 24 -27.74 -21.82 1.31
N ILE A 25 -28.02 -21.46 2.55
CA ILE A 25 -27.30 -20.40 3.28
C ILE A 25 -25.79 -20.62 3.31
N LYS A 26 -25.31 -21.88 3.20
CA LYS A 26 -23.88 -22.18 3.22
C LYS A 26 -23.13 -21.63 2.01
N TYR A 27 -23.75 -21.64 0.81
CA TYR A 27 -23.14 -21.04 -0.38
C TYR A 27 -23.65 -19.64 -0.67
N MET A 28 -24.84 -19.27 -0.17
CA MET A 28 -25.40 -17.93 -0.32
C MET A 28 -24.54 -16.85 0.33
N LYS A 29 -23.88 -17.17 1.45
CA LYS A 29 -22.90 -16.26 2.06
C LYS A 29 -21.78 -15.89 1.09
N SER A 30 -21.27 -16.85 0.34
CA SER A 30 -20.22 -16.64 -0.65
C SER A 30 -20.74 -15.90 -1.90
N VAL A 31 -21.97 -16.22 -2.35
CA VAL A 31 -22.64 -15.46 -3.41
C VAL A 31 -22.74 -13.98 -3.07
N VAL A 32 -23.27 -13.65 -1.87
CA VAL A 32 -23.38 -12.27 -1.40
C VAL A 32 -22.01 -11.63 -1.28
N ALA A 33 -21.03 -12.35 -0.73
CA ALA A 33 -19.68 -11.83 -0.55
C ALA A 33 -18.98 -11.55 -1.90
N PHE A 34 -19.23 -12.34 -2.93
CA PHE A 34 -18.75 -12.07 -4.28
C PHE A 34 -19.43 -10.84 -4.89
N ALA A 35 -20.75 -10.70 -4.77
CA ALA A 35 -21.46 -9.51 -5.25
C ALA A 35 -21.02 -8.23 -4.55
N ASN A 36 -20.73 -8.29 -3.25
CA ASN A 36 -20.16 -7.17 -2.49
C ASN A 36 -18.67 -6.93 -2.77
N GLY A 37 -18.00 -7.88 -3.39
CA GLY A 37 -16.57 -7.82 -3.73
C GLY A 37 -16.32 -7.54 -5.21
N THR A 38 -15.33 -8.21 -5.77
CA THR A 38 -14.89 -8.13 -7.18
C THR A 38 -15.51 -9.21 -8.05
N GLY A 39 -16.61 -9.82 -7.60
CA GLY A 39 -17.16 -11.02 -8.22
C GLY A 39 -16.40 -12.29 -7.84
N GLY A 40 -16.85 -13.42 -8.36
CA GLY A 40 -16.20 -14.71 -8.13
C GLY A 40 -17.00 -15.89 -8.65
N LYS A 41 -16.47 -17.10 -8.43
CA LYS A 41 -17.05 -18.35 -8.91
C LYS A 41 -17.21 -19.33 -7.76
N ILE A 42 -18.37 -19.98 -7.71
CA ILE A 42 -18.59 -21.18 -6.88
C ILE A 42 -18.66 -22.36 -7.82
N ILE A 43 -17.86 -23.36 -7.55
CA ILE A 43 -17.78 -24.55 -8.38
C ILE A 43 -18.27 -25.75 -7.56
N PHE A 44 -19.39 -26.30 -7.96
CA PHE A 44 -19.96 -27.50 -7.35
C PHE A 44 -19.51 -28.72 -8.12
N GLY A 45 -19.22 -29.81 -7.41
CA GLY A 45 -18.67 -31.06 -7.94
C GLY A 45 -17.16 -31.20 -7.75
N ILE A 46 -16.53 -30.38 -6.92
CA ILE A 46 -15.13 -30.49 -6.56
C ILE A 46 -15.00 -30.55 -5.03
N ALA A 47 -14.30 -31.56 -4.54
CA ALA A 47 -14.05 -31.72 -3.12
C ALA A 47 -13.08 -30.63 -2.62
N ASP A 48 -13.52 -29.88 -1.61
CA ASP A 48 -12.82 -28.72 -1.05
C ASP A 48 -11.38 -29.07 -0.56
N LYS A 49 -11.22 -30.18 0.17
CA LYS A 49 -9.93 -30.55 0.78
C LYS A 49 -8.98 -31.29 -0.16
N THR A 50 -9.51 -32.28 -0.90
CA THR A 50 -8.71 -33.17 -1.77
C THR A 50 -8.55 -32.59 -3.16
N ARG A 51 -9.42 -31.63 -3.55
CA ARG A 51 -9.52 -31.05 -4.91
C ARG A 51 -9.84 -32.10 -5.99
N GLU A 52 -10.36 -33.23 -5.58
CA GLU A 52 -10.81 -34.25 -6.49
C GLU A 52 -12.11 -33.79 -7.19
N VAL A 53 -12.18 -34.03 -8.49
CA VAL A 53 -13.40 -33.78 -9.23
C VAL A 53 -14.37 -34.93 -8.95
N VAL A 54 -15.44 -34.66 -8.22
CA VAL A 54 -16.50 -35.61 -7.91
C VAL A 54 -17.51 -35.64 -9.06
N GLY A 55 -17.92 -34.45 -9.54
CA GLY A 55 -18.89 -34.28 -10.61
C GLY A 55 -20.32 -34.57 -10.21
N PHE A 56 -21.24 -34.40 -11.16
CA PHE A 56 -22.68 -34.72 -11.05
C PHE A 56 -23.14 -35.59 -12.21
N ASP A 57 -24.16 -36.42 -11.95
CA ASP A 57 -24.81 -37.17 -12.98
C ASP A 57 -25.62 -36.27 -13.93
N THR A 58 -25.60 -36.56 -15.23
CA THR A 58 -26.22 -35.75 -16.28
C THR A 58 -27.72 -35.59 -16.14
N GLU A 59 -28.43 -36.55 -15.52
CA GLU A 59 -29.88 -36.48 -15.34
C GLU A 59 -30.31 -35.47 -14.26
N ASP A 60 -29.49 -35.23 -13.22
CA ASP A 60 -29.82 -34.36 -12.10
C ASP A 60 -29.22 -32.95 -12.20
N VAL A 61 -28.23 -32.76 -13.07
CA VAL A 61 -27.47 -31.51 -13.13
C VAL A 61 -28.32 -30.30 -13.47
N PHE A 62 -29.25 -30.42 -14.43
CA PHE A 62 -30.11 -29.31 -14.82
C PHE A 62 -31.10 -28.90 -13.73
N LYS A 63 -31.65 -29.86 -12.98
CA LYS A 63 -32.52 -29.57 -11.82
C LYS A 63 -31.76 -28.84 -10.74
N LYS A 64 -30.47 -29.18 -10.52
CA LYS A 64 -29.62 -28.50 -9.56
C LYS A 64 -29.27 -27.08 -10.01
N MET A 65 -29.03 -26.86 -11.32
CA MET A 65 -28.81 -25.51 -11.87
C MET A 65 -30.02 -24.60 -11.65
N ASP A 66 -31.24 -25.09 -11.99
CA ASP A 66 -32.48 -24.34 -11.77
C ASP A 66 -32.68 -24.00 -10.28
N ALA A 67 -32.44 -24.98 -9.42
CA ALA A 67 -32.54 -24.78 -7.97
C ALA A 67 -31.55 -23.71 -7.45
N ILE A 68 -30.31 -23.71 -7.94
CA ILE A 68 -29.32 -22.71 -7.59
C ILE A 68 -29.75 -21.32 -8.11
N ALA A 69 -30.18 -21.22 -9.38
CA ALA A 69 -30.60 -19.96 -9.99
C ALA A 69 -31.74 -19.30 -9.19
N ASN A 70 -32.80 -20.08 -8.90
CA ASN A 70 -33.94 -19.62 -8.13
C ASN A 70 -33.56 -19.17 -6.72
N VAL A 71 -32.78 -19.98 -6.00
CA VAL A 71 -32.36 -19.64 -4.64
C VAL A 71 -31.52 -18.38 -4.63
N VAL A 72 -30.57 -18.21 -5.56
CA VAL A 72 -29.72 -17.01 -5.60
C VAL A 72 -30.57 -15.79 -5.90
N SER A 73 -31.43 -15.81 -6.87
CA SER A 73 -32.28 -14.67 -7.25
C SER A 73 -33.29 -14.28 -6.16
N ASP A 74 -33.90 -15.26 -5.51
CA ASP A 74 -34.98 -15.01 -4.55
C ASP A 74 -34.47 -14.66 -3.14
N SER A 75 -33.31 -15.16 -2.76
CA SER A 75 -32.81 -15.03 -1.38
C SER A 75 -31.94 -13.79 -1.13
N CYS A 76 -31.57 -13.05 -2.17
CA CYS A 76 -30.72 -11.86 -2.06
C CYS A 76 -31.48 -10.56 -2.27
N GLU A 77 -31.03 -9.53 -1.60
CA GLU A 77 -31.48 -8.17 -1.84
C GLU A 77 -30.27 -7.23 -1.83
N PRO A 78 -30.10 -6.40 -2.87
CA PRO A 78 -30.75 -6.47 -4.18
C PRO A 78 -30.64 -7.87 -4.83
N ALA A 79 -31.48 -8.16 -5.82
CA ALA A 79 -31.47 -9.45 -6.50
C ALA A 79 -30.12 -9.68 -7.21
N ILE A 80 -29.58 -10.89 -7.11
CA ILE A 80 -28.37 -11.31 -7.80
C ILE A 80 -28.77 -12.30 -8.91
N ILE A 81 -28.33 -12.02 -10.12
CA ILE A 81 -28.52 -12.92 -11.26
C ILE A 81 -27.17 -13.57 -11.55
N PRO A 82 -26.99 -14.85 -11.19
CA PRO A 82 -25.74 -15.56 -11.46
C PRO A 82 -25.68 -16.02 -12.91
N ASP A 83 -24.49 -16.14 -13.46
CA ASP A 83 -24.27 -16.91 -14.70
C ASP A 83 -23.90 -18.35 -14.32
N ILE A 84 -24.70 -19.31 -14.78
CA ILE A 84 -24.54 -20.72 -14.41
C ILE A 84 -24.23 -21.53 -15.65
N THR A 85 -23.06 -22.16 -15.65
CA THR A 85 -22.59 -22.98 -16.77
C THR A 85 -22.18 -24.37 -16.31
N LEU A 86 -22.27 -25.33 -17.23
CA LEU A 86 -21.73 -26.67 -17.05
C LEU A 86 -20.37 -26.78 -17.70
N GLN A 87 -19.45 -27.39 -17.01
CA GLN A 87 -18.12 -27.67 -17.54
C GLN A 87 -17.77 -29.14 -17.30
N THR A 88 -17.08 -29.76 -18.26
CA THR A 88 -16.54 -31.11 -18.10
C THR A 88 -15.07 -31.00 -17.70
N VAL A 89 -14.75 -31.56 -16.56
CA VAL A 89 -13.39 -31.60 -16.02
C VAL A 89 -13.07 -33.03 -15.65
N ASP A 90 -12.00 -33.58 -16.16
CA ASP A 90 -11.59 -34.99 -15.95
C ASP A 90 -12.71 -35.99 -16.23
N GLY A 91 -13.47 -35.76 -17.34
CA GLY A 91 -14.57 -36.58 -17.74
C GLY A 91 -15.85 -36.51 -16.89
N LYS A 92 -15.87 -35.64 -15.87
CA LYS A 92 -17.01 -35.44 -14.96
C LYS A 92 -17.59 -34.04 -15.12
N THR A 93 -18.93 -33.94 -14.97
CA THR A 93 -19.64 -32.66 -15.11
C THR A 93 -19.67 -31.90 -13.80
N VAL A 94 -19.24 -30.63 -13.82
CA VAL A 94 -19.27 -29.68 -12.67
C VAL A 94 -20.19 -28.51 -13.02
N ILE A 95 -20.79 -27.88 -11.99
CA ILE A 95 -21.62 -26.69 -12.13
C ILE A 95 -20.77 -25.50 -11.70
N VAL A 96 -20.57 -24.51 -12.58
CA VAL A 96 -19.88 -23.27 -12.32
C VAL A 96 -20.91 -22.16 -12.20
N VAL A 97 -20.97 -21.53 -11.02
CA VAL A 97 -21.82 -20.39 -10.72
C VAL A 97 -20.95 -19.16 -10.65
N GLU A 98 -21.04 -18.30 -11.63
CA GLU A 98 -20.32 -17.05 -11.69
C GLU A 98 -21.19 -15.90 -11.19
N VAL A 99 -20.68 -15.16 -10.21
CA VAL A 99 -21.31 -13.98 -9.62
C VAL A 99 -20.50 -12.77 -9.99
N SER A 100 -21.08 -11.87 -10.75
CA SER A 100 -20.44 -10.62 -11.12
C SER A 100 -20.35 -9.65 -9.94
N GLU A 101 -19.43 -8.69 -10.02
CA GLU A 101 -19.37 -7.56 -9.12
C GLU A 101 -20.70 -6.78 -9.13
N GLY A 102 -21.33 -6.65 -7.97
CA GLY A 102 -22.60 -5.97 -7.81
C GLY A 102 -22.45 -4.44 -7.78
N ARG A 103 -23.37 -3.73 -8.45
CA ARG A 103 -23.36 -2.25 -8.50
C ARG A 103 -24.24 -1.59 -7.44
N GLN A 104 -25.20 -2.31 -6.85
CA GLN A 104 -26.18 -1.79 -5.89
C GLN A 104 -25.88 -2.27 -4.46
N ARG A 105 -24.65 -2.16 -4.04
CA ARG A 105 -24.19 -2.58 -2.70
C ARG A 105 -24.86 -1.80 -1.57
N PRO A 106 -25.00 -2.39 -0.38
CA PRO A 106 -24.64 -3.75 0.01
C PRO A 106 -25.70 -4.76 -0.43
N TYR A 107 -25.27 -5.89 -0.98
CA TYR A 107 -26.08 -7.07 -1.14
C TYR A 107 -26.14 -7.85 0.15
N TYR A 108 -27.30 -8.41 0.49
CA TYR A 108 -27.46 -9.19 1.71
C TYR A 108 -28.46 -10.35 1.53
N ILE A 109 -28.39 -11.32 2.44
CA ILE A 109 -29.35 -12.43 2.49
C ILE A 109 -30.64 -11.93 3.14
N LYS A 110 -31.77 -11.90 2.43
CA LYS A 110 -33.06 -11.38 2.88
C LYS A 110 -33.48 -11.91 4.25
N ALA A 111 -33.37 -13.25 4.44
CA ALA A 111 -33.78 -13.90 5.68
C ALA A 111 -32.99 -13.46 6.93
N LEU A 112 -31.80 -12.88 6.76
CA LEU A 112 -30.95 -12.41 7.84
C LEU A 112 -31.03 -10.88 8.03
N GLY A 113 -31.69 -10.18 7.12
CA GLY A 113 -31.72 -8.73 7.10
C GLY A 113 -30.37 -8.11 6.77
N ARG A 114 -30.32 -6.78 6.70
CA ARG A 114 -29.08 -6.06 6.37
C ARG A 114 -28.01 -6.20 7.45
N ASP A 115 -28.39 -6.20 8.72
CA ASP A 115 -27.43 -6.21 9.83
C ASP A 115 -26.71 -7.57 10.00
N GLY A 116 -27.37 -8.67 9.63
CA GLY A 116 -26.82 -10.02 9.76
C GLY A 116 -26.57 -10.73 8.45
N GLY A 117 -26.93 -10.13 7.31
CA GLY A 117 -26.92 -10.76 6.00
C GLY A 117 -25.86 -10.26 5.01
N VAL A 118 -25.12 -9.21 5.35
CA VAL A 118 -24.05 -8.67 4.50
C VAL A 118 -22.76 -9.44 4.72
N TYR A 119 -22.26 -10.08 3.68
CA TYR A 119 -21.01 -10.83 3.71
C TYR A 119 -19.99 -10.24 2.74
N VAL A 120 -18.70 -10.36 3.08
CA VAL A 120 -17.55 -9.91 2.28
C VAL A 120 -16.48 -11.00 2.24
N ARG A 121 -15.63 -10.96 1.20
CA ARG A 121 -14.46 -11.86 1.08
C ARG A 121 -13.24 -11.18 1.67
N VAL A 122 -12.66 -11.82 2.68
CA VAL A 122 -11.41 -11.41 3.30
C VAL A 122 -10.39 -12.50 3.04
N ALA A 123 -9.39 -12.22 2.21
CA ALA A 123 -8.49 -13.21 1.64
C ALA A 123 -9.29 -14.33 0.94
N GLY A 124 -9.16 -15.58 1.34
CA GLY A 124 -9.95 -16.72 0.82
C GLY A 124 -11.19 -17.05 1.63
N THR A 125 -11.59 -16.28 2.66
CA THR A 125 -12.71 -16.61 3.55
C THR A 125 -13.89 -15.66 3.42
N THR A 126 -15.11 -16.18 3.59
CA THR A 126 -16.34 -15.38 3.65
C THR A 126 -16.62 -15.00 5.11
N ARG A 127 -16.76 -13.70 5.39
CA ARG A 127 -17.04 -13.17 6.74
C ARG A 127 -18.23 -12.24 6.71
N LEU A 128 -18.92 -12.14 7.85
CA LEU A 128 -19.93 -11.12 8.07
C LEU A 128 -19.26 -9.74 8.04
N ALA A 129 -19.82 -8.78 7.31
CA ALA A 129 -19.34 -7.41 7.28
C ALA A 129 -19.62 -6.72 8.63
N ASP A 130 -18.65 -5.99 9.14
CA ASP A 130 -18.85 -5.11 10.28
C ASP A 130 -19.59 -3.82 9.86
N GLU A 131 -19.95 -3.00 10.84
CA GLU A 131 -20.69 -1.75 10.61
C GLU A 131 -19.93 -0.78 9.67
N TYR A 132 -18.61 -0.71 9.81
CA TYR A 132 -17.76 0.12 8.95
C TYR A 132 -17.81 -0.35 7.50
N MET A 133 -17.65 -1.66 7.26
CA MET A 133 -17.73 -2.24 5.91
C MET A 133 -19.10 -2.05 5.28
N VAL A 134 -20.18 -2.18 6.06
CA VAL A 134 -21.56 -1.92 5.57
C VAL A 134 -21.72 -0.47 5.15
N LYS A 135 -21.19 0.49 5.92
CA LYS A 135 -21.22 1.93 5.56
C LYS A 135 -20.42 2.19 4.27
N GLU A 136 -19.23 1.63 4.10
CA GLU A 136 -18.46 1.75 2.85
C GLU A 136 -19.26 1.21 1.66
N LEU A 137 -19.85 0.02 1.78
CA LEU A 137 -20.67 -0.59 0.72
C LEU A 137 -21.89 0.25 0.35
N LEU A 138 -22.54 0.90 1.34
CA LEU A 138 -23.66 1.81 1.10
C LEU A 138 -23.26 3.03 0.26
N PHE A 139 -22.11 3.63 0.55
CA PHE A 139 -21.60 4.74 -0.26
C PHE A 139 -21.25 4.28 -1.67
N GLU A 140 -20.51 3.18 -1.82
CA GLU A 140 -20.16 2.63 -3.13
C GLU A 140 -21.41 2.28 -3.97
N GLY A 141 -22.41 1.62 -3.37
CA GLY A 141 -23.60 1.16 -4.08
C GLY A 141 -24.60 2.27 -4.40
N SER A 142 -24.60 3.37 -3.64
CA SER A 142 -25.44 4.54 -3.92
C SER A 142 -24.82 5.51 -4.93
N ASN A 143 -23.61 5.17 -5.44
CA ASN A 143 -22.81 6.09 -6.26
C ASN A 143 -22.60 7.47 -5.59
N ARG A 144 -22.47 7.45 -4.27
CA ARG A 144 -22.23 8.63 -3.42
C ARG A 144 -20.90 8.46 -2.72
N TYR A 145 -20.25 9.58 -2.47
CA TYR A 145 -18.99 9.63 -1.76
C TYR A 145 -19.19 10.16 -0.36
N TYR A 146 -18.44 9.63 0.61
CA TYR A 146 -18.55 10.08 2.02
C TYR A 146 -18.24 11.57 2.16
N ASP A 147 -17.27 12.05 1.41
CA ASP A 147 -16.86 13.46 1.42
C ASP A 147 -17.95 14.41 0.88
N GLN A 148 -18.84 13.91 0.02
CA GLN A 148 -20.01 14.68 -0.49
C GLN A 148 -21.24 14.61 0.42
N ALA A 149 -21.21 13.82 1.50
CA ALA A 149 -22.32 13.75 2.44
C ALA A 149 -22.40 15.02 3.30
N LEU A 150 -23.62 15.37 3.74
CA LEU A 150 -23.86 16.54 4.58
C LEU A 150 -23.09 16.45 5.90
N CYS A 151 -22.32 17.48 6.22
CA CYS A 151 -21.67 17.64 7.52
C CYS A 151 -22.65 18.28 8.52
N THR A 152 -23.28 17.45 9.35
CA THR A 152 -24.31 17.91 10.31
C THR A 152 -23.74 18.65 11.51
N GLY A 153 -22.43 18.54 11.78
CA GLY A 153 -21.75 19.16 12.92
C GLY A 153 -21.17 20.55 12.64
N LEU A 154 -21.34 21.08 11.41
CA LEU A 154 -20.75 22.35 11.01
C LEU A 154 -21.84 23.30 10.47
N ASN A 155 -21.86 24.51 10.99
CA ASN A 155 -22.62 25.63 10.42
C ASN A 155 -21.60 26.56 9.73
N ILE A 156 -21.92 26.99 8.53
CA ILE A 156 -21.05 27.87 7.72
C ILE A 156 -21.80 29.17 7.38
N THR A 157 -21.02 30.23 7.24
CA THR A 157 -21.45 31.54 6.78
C THR A 157 -21.03 31.77 5.33
N ASP A 158 -21.52 32.86 4.74
CA ASP A 158 -21.05 33.27 3.42
C ASP A 158 -19.57 33.63 3.41
N GLU A 159 -19.06 34.18 4.50
CA GLU A 159 -17.63 34.50 4.69
C GLU A 159 -16.76 33.24 4.71
N ASP A 160 -17.20 32.18 5.40
CA ASP A 160 -16.47 30.89 5.40
C ASP A 160 -16.34 30.30 3.99
N ILE A 161 -17.37 30.48 3.14
CA ILE A 161 -17.34 30.01 1.75
C ILE A 161 -16.35 30.83 0.92
N ASP A 162 -16.38 32.15 1.09
CA ASP A 162 -15.52 33.08 0.35
C ASP A 162 -14.05 32.89 0.78
N ASP A 163 -13.79 32.66 2.07
CA ASP A 163 -12.46 32.33 2.60
C ASP A 163 -11.93 31.02 2.03
N LEU A 164 -12.76 29.98 1.95
CA LEU A 164 -12.35 28.72 1.30
C LEU A 164 -12.00 28.93 -0.17
N CYS A 165 -12.84 29.66 -0.93
CA CYS A 165 -12.60 29.97 -2.34
C CYS A 165 -11.27 30.72 -2.51
N LYS A 166 -11.00 31.71 -1.68
CA LYS A 166 -9.75 32.48 -1.69
C LYS A 166 -8.56 31.63 -1.38
N ALA A 167 -8.62 30.83 -0.29
CA ALA A 167 -7.53 29.95 0.12
C ALA A 167 -7.20 28.91 -0.97
N MET A 168 -8.22 28.31 -1.59
CA MET A 168 -8.01 27.35 -2.70
C MET A 168 -7.34 28.01 -3.88
N LYS A 169 -7.70 29.24 -4.26
CA LYS A 169 -7.05 30.00 -5.33
C LYS A 169 -5.59 30.32 -5.00
N GLU A 170 -5.32 30.75 -3.78
CA GLU A 170 -3.96 31.01 -3.30
C GLU A 170 -3.08 29.75 -3.40
N GLN A 171 -3.62 28.59 -3.00
CA GLN A 171 -2.92 27.31 -3.14
C GLN A 171 -2.70 26.93 -4.61
N ALA A 172 -3.69 27.14 -5.49
CA ALA A 172 -3.55 26.87 -6.92
C ALA A 172 -2.42 27.71 -7.53
N VAL A 173 -2.35 29.02 -7.20
CA VAL A 173 -1.28 29.92 -7.66
C VAL A 173 0.08 29.51 -7.09
N LYS A 174 0.16 29.14 -5.81
CA LYS A 174 1.39 28.66 -5.17
C LYS A 174 1.95 27.41 -5.84
N ASN A 175 1.07 26.47 -6.24
CA ASN A 175 1.46 25.20 -6.85
C ASN A 175 1.63 25.27 -8.38
N ALA A 176 1.37 26.39 -9.03
CA ALA A 176 1.57 26.54 -10.46
C ALA A 176 3.07 26.57 -10.82
N HIS A 177 3.44 25.86 -11.90
CA HIS A 177 4.83 25.67 -12.30
C HIS A 177 5.42 26.87 -13.05
N ASN A 178 4.59 27.70 -13.68
CA ASN A 178 5.03 28.87 -14.46
C ASN A 178 3.98 29.99 -14.45
N GLU A 179 4.36 31.16 -14.94
CA GLU A 179 3.50 32.35 -14.98
C GLU A 179 2.27 32.18 -15.88
N GLU A 180 2.36 31.39 -16.96
CA GLU A 180 1.23 31.11 -17.83
C GLU A 180 0.16 30.30 -17.09
N GLN A 181 0.58 29.28 -16.34
CA GLN A 181 -0.34 28.50 -15.50
C GLN A 181 -0.97 29.36 -14.41
N LYS A 182 -0.20 30.25 -13.76
CA LYS A 182 -0.74 31.18 -12.77
C LYS A 182 -1.82 32.07 -13.37
N ALA A 183 -1.56 32.64 -14.55
CA ALA A 183 -2.50 33.50 -15.25
C ALA A 183 -3.76 32.76 -15.74
N ALA A 184 -3.68 31.47 -15.97
CA ALA A 184 -4.79 30.63 -16.41
C ALA A 184 -5.73 30.20 -15.27
N ILE A 185 -5.33 30.36 -14.00
CA ILE A 185 -6.14 29.96 -12.84
C ILE A 185 -7.35 30.89 -12.71
N LYS A 186 -8.53 30.31 -12.93
CA LYS A 186 -9.81 31.02 -12.77
C LYS A 186 -10.23 31.04 -11.30
N ASP A 187 -11.02 32.06 -10.94
CA ASP A 187 -11.64 32.09 -9.63
C ASP A 187 -12.59 30.91 -9.45
N VAL A 188 -12.53 30.27 -8.30
CA VAL A 188 -13.51 29.30 -7.86
C VAL A 188 -14.60 30.03 -7.08
N GLY A 189 -15.84 29.63 -7.26
CA GLY A 189 -16.98 30.24 -6.58
C GLY A 189 -17.99 29.18 -6.11
N ARG A 190 -19.05 29.63 -5.46
CA ARG A 190 -20.10 28.76 -4.86
C ARG A 190 -20.65 27.73 -5.85
N GLN A 191 -20.96 28.14 -7.08
CA GLN A 191 -21.48 27.24 -8.10
C GLN A 191 -20.51 26.10 -8.40
N GLN A 192 -19.22 26.40 -8.43
CA GLN A 192 -18.17 25.40 -8.65
C GLN A 192 -18.08 24.45 -7.44
N LEU A 193 -18.08 24.99 -6.20
CA LEU A 193 -18.06 24.18 -5.00
C LEU A 193 -19.30 23.25 -4.89
N ARG A 194 -20.49 23.73 -5.32
CA ARG A 194 -21.70 22.89 -5.43
C ARG A 194 -21.51 21.78 -6.47
N SER A 195 -20.98 22.12 -7.65
CA SER A 195 -20.75 21.11 -8.71
C SER A 195 -19.77 20.02 -8.32
N TRP A 196 -18.83 20.31 -7.43
CA TRP A 196 -17.86 19.35 -6.88
C TRP A 196 -18.40 18.59 -5.66
N GLY A 197 -19.57 18.96 -5.14
CA GLY A 197 -20.14 18.36 -3.93
C GLY A 197 -19.48 18.82 -2.62
N ILE A 198 -18.74 19.94 -2.64
CA ILE A 198 -18.18 20.58 -1.44
C ILE A 198 -19.26 21.36 -0.71
N LEU A 199 -20.18 21.96 -1.44
CA LEU A 199 -21.41 22.59 -0.91
C LEU A 199 -22.64 21.82 -1.40
N ILE A 200 -23.67 21.76 -0.53
CA ILE A 200 -24.94 21.11 -0.81
C ILE A 200 -26.03 22.20 -0.73
N GLU A 201 -26.70 22.45 -1.85
CA GLU A 201 -27.83 23.39 -1.87
C GLU A 201 -29.11 22.70 -1.42
N ARG A 202 -29.81 23.30 -0.45
CA ARG A 202 -31.17 22.93 -0.03
C ARG A 202 -31.98 24.18 0.28
N ASP A 203 -33.15 24.28 -0.29
CA ASP A 203 -34.06 25.38 -0.07
C ASP A 203 -33.43 26.77 -0.26
N GLY A 204 -32.55 26.89 -1.28
CA GLY A 204 -31.85 28.13 -1.61
C GLY A 204 -30.70 28.49 -0.67
N LYS A 205 -30.31 27.61 0.25
CA LYS A 205 -29.19 27.78 1.17
C LYS A 205 -28.09 26.77 0.93
N ASP A 206 -26.87 27.19 1.17
CA ASP A 206 -25.70 26.33 1.11
C ASP A 206 -25.41 25.70 2.47
N TYR A 207 -25.16 24.39 2.45
CA TYR A 207 -24.76 23.59 3.60
C TYR A 207 -23.39 22.94 3.30
N PRO A 208 -22.54 22.79 4.32
CA PRO A 208 -21.23 22.14 4.12
C PRO A 208 -21.39 20.63 3.94
N SER A 209 -20.65 20.08 3.01
CA SER A 209 -20.39 18.64 2.96
C SER A 209 -19.24 18.26 3.91
N ASN A 210 -19.00 16.96 4.08
CA ASN A 210 -17.83 16.51 4.81
C ASN A 210 -16.52 16.98 4.14
N ALA A 211 -16.50 17.15 2.80
CA ALA A 211 -15.33 17.70 2.09
C ALA A 211 -15.02 19.14 2.53
N PHE A 212 -16.04 19.99 2.73
CA PHE A 212 -15.83 21.34 3.25
C PHE A 212 -15.13 21.29 4.61
N ALA A 213 -15.67 20.48 5.53
CA ALA A 213 -15.13 20.32 6.87
C ALA A 213 -13.69 19.77 6.86
N ILE A 214 -13.42 18.78 6.01
CA ILE A 214 -12.10 18.14 5.87
C ILE A 214 -11.10 19.12 5.26
N LEU A 215 -11.47 19.86 4.21
CA LEU A 215 -10.60 20.84 3.54
C LEU A 215 -10.19 21.97 4.48
N THR A 216 -11.14 22.48 5.26
CA THR A 216 -10.88 23.60 6.17
C THR A 216 -10.33 23.18 7.54
N GLY A 217 -10.40 21.89 7.88
CA GLY A 217 -10.05 21.38 9.20
C GLY A 217 -11.07 21.70 10.29
N ASN A 218 -12.29 22.11 9.90
CA ASN A 218 -13.39 22.48 10.81
C ASN A 218 -14.42 21.35 10.93
N GLY A 219 -15.37 21.48 11.87
CA GLY A 219 -16.59 20.64 11.92
C GLY A 219 -16.46 19.29 12.62
N GLY A 220 -15.46 19.12 13.49
CA GLY A 220 -15.36 17.92 14.34
C GLY A 220 -14.93 16.64 13.62
N LEU A 221 -14.70 16.69 12.30
CA LEU A 221 -14.02 15.64 11.57
C LEU A 221 -12.52 15.81 11.82
N HIS A 222 -12.04 15.18 12.88
CA HIS A 222 -10.64 15.26 13.28
C HIS A 222 -9.72 14.57 12.26
N VAL A 223 -9.29 15.35 11.28
CA VAL A 223 -8.28 14.91 10.30
C VAL A 223 -6.92 15.37 10.81
N THR A 224 -6.10 14.41 11.24
CA THR A 224 -4.77 14.66 11.76
C THR A 224 -3.75 13.85 10.99
N THR A 225 -2.62 14.49 10.69
CA THR A 225 -1.44 13.84 10.13
C THR A 225 -0.35 13.76 11.20
N GLN A 226 0.02 12.54 11.58
CA GLN A 226 1.11 12.28 12.52
C GLN A 226 2.41 12.05 11.76
N CYS A 227 3.45 12.81 12.11
CA CYS A 227 4.79 12.63 11.60
C CYS A 227 5.72 12.20 12.73
N GLY A 228 6.59 11.21 12.48
CA GLY A 228 7.52 10.70 13.47
C GLY A 228 8.85 10.29 12.88
N VAL A 229 9.92 10.52 13.65
CA VAL A 229 11.27 10.00 13.38
C VAL A 229 11.57 8.93 14.41
N PHE A 230 11.97 7.75 13.94
CA PHE A 230 12.27 6.60 14.77
C PHE A 230 13.72 6.18 14.60
N LYS A 231 14.37 5.82 15.70
CA LYS A 231 15.68 5.20 15.65
C LYS A 231 15.55 3.71 15.42
N GLY A 232 16.30 3.19 14.46
CA GLY A 232 16.22 1.80 14.04
C GLY A 232 15.09 1.56 13.02
N THR A 233 14.57 0.35 12.99
CA THR A 233 13.58 -0.12 11.99
C THR A 233 12.19 -0.35 12.57
N THR A 234 11.98 0.01 13.85
CA THR A 234 10.72 -0.19 14.57
C THR A 234 10.26 1.10 15.27
N LYS A 235 8.98 1.16 15.63
CA LYS A 235 8.39 2.30 16.36
C LYS A 235 8.81 2.35 17.86
N ALA A 236 9.82 1.61 18.29
CA ALA A 236 10.18 1.49 19.71
C ALA A 236 10.81 2.75 20.30
N VAL A 237 11.59 3.50 19.53
CA VAL A 237 12.32 4.69 20.02
C VAL A 237 12.01 5.88 19.13
N PHE A 238 11.29 6.84 19.70
CA PHE A 238 11.02 8.14 19.06
C PHE A 238 12.23 9.07 19.18
N VAL A 239 12.54 9.76 18.07
CA VAL A 239 13.54 10.85 18.03
C VAL A 239 12.84 12.21 17.96
N ASP A 240 11.83 12.34 17.08
CA ASP A 240 10.97 13.51 16.97
C ASP A 240 9.54 13.08 16.62
N ARG A 241 8.54 13.88 17.03
CA ARG A 241 7.13 13.66 16.76
C ARG A 241 6.42 14.98 16.56
N ARG A 242 5.58 15.04 15.52
CA ARG A 242 4.71 16.17 15.23
C ARG A 242 3.31 15.68 14.85
N GLU A 243 2.32 16.50 15.19
CA GLU A 243 0.92 16.30 14.77
C GLU A 243 0.46 17.58 14.09
N TYR A 244 -0.08 17.41 12.90
CA TYR A 244 -0.58 18.50 12.08
C TYR A 244 -2.08 18.38 11.92
N THR A 245 -2.77 19.50 12.15
CA THR A 245 -4.23 19.66 12.08
C THR A 245 -4.55 20.91 11.26
N GLY A 246 -5.85 21.20 11.04
CA GLY A 246 -6.25 22.33 10.23
C GLY A 246 -6.42 21.98 8.75
N PRO A 247 -6.31 22.95 7.84
CA PRO A 247 -6.53 22.74 6.42
C PRO A 247 -5.65 21.65 5.82
N LEU A 248 -6.23 20.79 4.95
CA LEU A 248 -5.48 19.65 4.41
C LEU A 248 -4.23 20.05 3.63
N TRP A 249 -4.27 21.14 2.87
CA TRP A 249 -3.10 21.62 2.11
C TRP A 249 -1.95 22.07 3.02
N GLU A 250 -2.24 22.59 4.20
CA GLU A 250 -1.22 22.93 5.20
C GLU A 250 -0.61 21.67 5.79
N GLN A 251 -1.45 20.68 6.14
CA GLN A 251 -0.96 19.39 6.63
C GLN A 251 -0.05 18.69 5.60
N ILE A 252 -0.37 18.79 4.29
CA ILE A 252 0.50 18.28 3.20
C ILE A 252 1.86 18.97 3.23
N ASP A 253 1.87 20.30 3.22
CA ASP A 253 3.10 21.08 3.20
C ASP A 253 3.96 20.84 4.44
N GLU A 254 3.34 20.81 5.63
CA GLU A 254 4.04 20.59 6.90
C GLU A 254 4.61 19.17 7.01
N ALA A 255 3.84 18.14 6.63
CA ALA A 255 4.31 16.77 6.61
C ALA A 255 5.45 16.59 5.59
N PHE A 256 5.35 17.20 4.41
CA PHE A 256 6.40 17.20 3.41
C PHE A 256 7.69 17.85 3.93
N GLN A 257 7.59 19.05 4.52
CA GLN A 257 8.73 19.73 5.12
C GLN A 257 9.31 18.96 6.31
N PHE A 258 8.48 18.27 7.10
CA PHE A 258 8.95 17.39 8.16
C PHE A 258 9.82 16.27 7.61
N VAL A 259 9.40 15.60 6.56
CA VAL A 259 10.20 14.54 5.92
C VAL A 259 11.51 15.08 5.38
N LEU A 260 11.49 16.20 4.64
CA LEU A 260 12.70 16.80 4.04
C LEU A 260 13.75 17.20 5.10
N ARG A 261 13.32 17.64 6.29
CA ARG A 261 14.24 17.98 7.39
C ARG A 261 14.86 16.75 8.07
N ASN A 262 14.26 15.57 7.91
CA ASN A 262 14.63 14.34 8.61
C ASN A 262 15.19 13.24 7.71
N ILE A 263 15.34 13.50 6.40
CA ILE A 263 16.05 12.64 5.45
C ILE A 263 17.40 13.29 5.07
N HIS A 264 18.31 12.48 4.52
CA HIS A 264 19.63 12.98 4.15
C HIS A 264 19.56 13.87 2.91
N LEU A 265 20.22 15.02 3.01
CA LEU A 265 20.49 15.91 1.90
C LEU A 265 21.98 15.80 1.57
N GLY A 266 22.29 15.22 0.43
CA GLY A 266 23.64 15.17 -0.11
C GLY A 266 23.86 16.21 -1.19
N ALA A 267 25.06 16.22 -1.72
CA ALA A 267 25.40 17.07 -2.87
C ALA A 267 26.23 16.30 -3.88
N THR A 268 25.92 16.50 -5.14
CA THR A 268 26.74 16.04 -6.26
C THR A 268 27.32 17.25 -6.99
N ILE A 269 28.45 17.06 -7.65
CA ILE A 269 29.06 18.11 -8.49
C ILE A 269 28.79 17.75 -9.94
N VAL A 270 28.01 18.59 -10.63
CA VAL A 270 27.75 18.48 -12.06
C VAL A 270 28.48 19.61 -12.78
N GLY A 271 29.60 19.26 -13.42
CA GLY A 271 30.52 20.28 -13.99
C GLY A 271 31.19 21.09 -12.88
N ILE A 272 30.90 22.41 -12.83
CA ILE A 272 31.42 23.33 -11.81
C ILE A 272 30.37 23.70 -10.75
N TYR A 273 29.16 23.15 -10.84
CA TYR A 273 28.06 23.50 -9.94
C TYR A 273 27.78 22.37 -8.96
N ARG A 274 27.58 22.76 -7.70
CA ARG A 274 27.03 21.88 -6.66
C ARG A 274 25.53 21.78 -6.86
N GLN A 275 25.02 20.56 -6.91
CA GLN A 275 23.59 20.25 -6.92
C GLN A 275 23.25 19.45 -5.66
N ASP A 276 22.37 19.99 -4.84
CA ASP A 276 21.87 19.31 -3.66
C ASP A 276 20.83 18.26 -4.07
N ILE A 277 20.99 17.02 -3.56
CA ILE A 277 20.16 15.88 -3.90
C ILE A 277 19.68 15.23 -2.61
N TYR A 278 18.36 15.13 -2.46
CA TYR A 278 17.78 14.33 -1.38
C TYR A 278 17.94 12.83 -1.66
N GLU A 279 18.16 12.03 -0.62
CA GLU A 279 18.27 10.57 -0.73
C GLU A 279 16.99 9.91 -1.24
N ILE A 280 15.81 10.51 -1.02
CA ILE A 280 14.53 10.13 -1.60
C ILE A 280 14.03 11.30 -2.45
N PRO A 281 13.58 11.07 -3.70
CA PRO A 281 13.07 12.14 -4.56
C PRO A 281 11.93 12.92 -3.90
N PRO A 282 12.04 14.26 -3.73
CA PRO A 282 11.04 15.08 -3.07
C PRO A 282 9.64 14.97 -3.71
N ASP A 283 9.59 14.88 -5.02
CA ASP A 283 8.32 14.74 -5.73
C ASP A 283 7.60 13.42 -5.40
N ALA A 284 8.34 12.32 -5.21
CA ALA A 284 7.76 11.06 -4.81
C ALA A 284 7.19 11.12 -3.37
N ILE A 285 7.89 11.80 -2.47
CA ILE A 285 7.43 12.03 -1.09
C ILE A 285 6.12 12.85 -1.10
N ARG A 286 6.13 13.98 -1.83
CA ARG A 286 4.97 14.88 -1.93
C ARG A 286 3.75 14.16 -2.49
N GLU A 287 3.92 13.45 -3.58
CA GLU A 287 2.85 12.69 -4.25
C GLU A 287 2.27 11.61 -3.33
N LEU A 288 3.11 10.89 -2.56
CA LEU A 288 2.63 9.88 -1.62
C LEU A 288 1.83 10.47 -0.47
N ILE A 289 2.25 11.63 0.08
CA ILE A 289 1.51 12.32 1.14
C ILE A 289 0.14 12.77 0.61
N ILE A 290 0.10 13.37 -0.58
CA ILE A 290 -1.14 13.80 -1.23
C ILE A 290 -2.07 12.61 -1.47
N ASN A 291 -1.53 11.52 -2.03
CA ASN A 291 -2.30 10.30 -2.28
C ASN A 291 -2.85 9.69 -0.97
N ALA A 292 -2.06 9.71 0.10
CA ALA A 292 -2.53 9.25 1.41
C ALA A 292 -3.73 10.07 1.90
N MET A 293 -3.80 11.36 1.61
CA MET A 293 -4.91 12.24 2.02
C MET A 293 -6.13 12.10 1.12
N VAL A 294 -5.95 12.08 -0.21
CA VAL A 294 -7.08 12.03 -1.13
C VAL A 294 -7.75 10.66 -1.18
N HIS A 295 -7.01 9.58 -0.90
CA HIS A 295 -7.50 8.20 -1.00
C HIS A 295 -7.82 7.55 0.36
N ARG A 296 -7.55 8.18 1.51
CA ARG A 296 -7.90 7.60 2.82
C ARG A 296 -9.40 7.39 2.96
N SER A 297 -9.79 6.46 3.81
CA SER A 297 -11.16 6.38 4.30
C SER A 297 -11.36 7.39 5.42
N TYR A 298 -12.24 8.37 5.19
CA TYR A 298 -12.66 9.34 6.21
C TYR A 298 -13.78 8.82 7.12
N LEU A 299 -14.31 7.62 6.83
CA LEU A 299 -15.14 6.84 7.76
C LEU A 299 -14.32 6.27 8.92
N ASP A 300 -13.02 6.09 8.70
CA ASP A 300 -12.08 5.62 9.71
C ASP A 300 -11.50 6.82 10.47
N HIS A 301 -11.56 6.77 11.79
CA HIS A 301 -11.02 7.81 12.67
C HIS A 301 -9.48 7.71 12.85
N GLY A 302 -8.83 6.72 12.24
CA GLY A 302 -7.36 6.59 12.24
C GLY A 302 -6.67 7.80 11.62
N MET A 303 -5.42 8.04 12.01
CA MET A 303 -4.62 9.16 11.53
C MET A 303 -3.74 8.71 10.35
N ILE A 304 -3.45 9.63 9.44
CA ILE A 304 -2.35 9.43 8.48
C ILE A 304 -1.04 9.45 9.26
N GLN A 305 -0.18 8.48 9.02
CA GLN A 305 1.13 8.39 9.66
C GLN A 305 2.24 8.49 8.62
N VAL A 306 3.16 9.41 8.85
CA VAL A 306 4.38 9.60 8.06
C VAL A 306 5.56 9.34 8.98
N ALA A 307 6.23 8.21 8.80
CA ALA A 307 7.28 7.73 9.69
C ALA A 307 8.62 7.61 8.97
N VAL A 308 9.63 8.28 9.47
CA VAL A 308 11.02 8.22 9.00
C VAL A 308 11.79 7.27 9.91
N TYR A 309 12.27 6.15 9.36
CA TYR A 309 13.14 5.19 10.03
C TYR A 309 14.59 5.30 9.52
N ASP A 310 15.50 4.60 10.15
CA ASP A 310 16.89 4.57 9.68
C ASP A 310 17.03 3.92 8.29
N ASP A 311 16.10 3.01 7.92
CA ASP A 311 16.14 2.23 6.67
C ASP A 311 15.08 2.62 5.64
N ARG A 312 14.04 3.37 6.01
CA ARG A 312 12.91 3.70 5.11
C ARG A 312 12.10 4.92 5.54
N LEU A 313 11.38 5.47 4.59
CA LEU A 313 10.20 6.31 4.80
C LEU A 313 8.95 5.42 4.66
N GLU A 314 8.06 5.46 5.64
CA GLU A 314 6.81 4.73 5.68
C GLU A 314 5.64 5.71 5.75
N ILE A 315 4.69 5.59 4.83
CA ILE A 315 3.44 6.38 4.84
C ILE A 315 2.28 5.41 4.96
N THR A 316 1.48 5.57 6.02
CA THR A 316 0.31 4.75 6.31
C THR A 316 -0.95 5.60 6.24
N SER A 317 -1.91 5.18 5.42
CA SER A 317 -3.21 5.81 5.25
C SER A 317 -4.32 4.89 5.74
N PRO A 318 -5.27 5.37 6.57
CA PRO A 318 -6.43 4.60 7.00
C PRO A 318 -7.32 4.18 5.84
N GLY A 319 -7.83 2.97 5.90
CA GLY A 319 -8.71 2.36 4.91
C GLY A 319 -7.99 1.39 3.99
N LYS A 320 -8.62 0.23 3.77
CA LYS A 320 -8.18 -0.74 2.75
C LYS A 320 -8.32 -0.16 1.35
N LEU A 321 -7.76 -0.82 0.35
CA LEU A 321 -8.01 -0.46 -1.05
C LEU A 321 -9.53 -0.48 -1.35
N PRO A 322 -10.05 0.48 -2.12
CA PRO A 322 -11.44 0.49 -2.57
C PRO A 322 -11.78 -0.84 -3.26
N MET A 323 -13.04 -1.28 -3.14
CA MET A 323 -13.48 -2.52 -3.77
C MET A 323 -13.26 -2.47 -5.27
N GLY A 324 -12.75 -3.58 -5.84
CA GLY A 324 -12.39 -3.64 -7.26
C GLY A 324 -11.02 -3.06 -7.60
N GLN A 325 -10.32 -2.44 -6.64
CA GLN A 325 -8.93 -2.04 -6.80
C GLN A 325 -7.99 -3.12 -6.27
N THR A 326 -6.88 -3.35 -6.98
CA THR A 326 -5.79 -4.25 -6.55
C THR A 326 -4.46 -3.51 -6.57
N MET A 327 -3.46 -4.08 -5.89
CA MET A 327 -2.11 -3.51 -5.90
C MET A 327 -1.50 -3.47 -7.30
N GLU A 328 -1.75 -4.50 -8.10
CA GLU A 328 -1.26 -4.61 -9.47
C GLU A 328 -1.88 -3.50 -10.32
N ARG A 329 -3.20 -3.36 -10.31
CA ARG A 329 -3.91 -2.30 -11.06
C ARG A 329 -3.49 -0.91 -10.62
N MET A 330 -3.26 -0.69 -9.31
CA MET A 330 -2.77 0.58 -8.79
C MET A 330 -1.37 0.89 -9.34
N LYS A 331 -0.47 -0.10 -9.40
CA LYS A 331 0.87 0.04 -9.97
C LYS A 331 0.85 0.30 -11.48
N GLU A 332 -0.16 -0.20 -12.18
CA GLU A 332 -0.39 0.06 -13.62
C GLU A 332 -1.00 1.45 -13.89
N GLY A 333 -1.38 2.20 -12.85
CA GLY A 333 -1.95 3.54 -12.97
C GLY A 333 -3.48 3.60 -12.96
N TYR A 334 -4.16 2.49 -12.68
CA TYR A 334 -5.60 2.54 -12.45
C TYR A 334 -5.90 3.15 -11.08
N SER A 335 -6.58 4.28 -11.07
CA SER A 335 -7.03 4.95 -9.85
C SER A 335 -8.53 4.74 -9.64
N LYS A 336 -8.92 4.41 -8.40
CA LYS A 336 -10.31 4.45 -7.97
C LYS A 336 -10.47 5.51 -6.90
N ILE A 337 -11.20 6.57 -7.25
CA ILE A 337 -11.42 7.71 -6.35
C ILE A 337 -12.34 7.28 -5.21
N ARG A 338 -11.97 7.60 -3.96
CA ARG A 338 -12.79 7.39 -2.77
C ARG A 338 -13.46 8.69 -2.30
N ASN A 339 -12.81 9.82 -2.53
CA ASN A 339 -13.23 11.14 -2.10
C ASN A 339 -13.23 12.08 -3.31
N GLU A 340 -14.36 12.13 -4.02
CA GLU A 340 -14.46 12.83 -5.31
C GLU A 340 -14.43 14.36 -5.14
N ALA A 341 -15.09 14.87 -4.11
CA ALA A 341 -15.09 16.31 -3.84
C ALA A 341 -13.67 16.81 -3.48
N LEU A 342 -12.95 16.04 -2.65
CA LEU A 342 -11.55 16.34 -2.34
C LEU A 342 -10.65 16.24 -3.57
N ALA A 343 -10.86 15.24 -4.44
CA ALA A 343 -10.10 15.10 -5.67
C ALA A 343 -10.29 16.31 -6.60
N HIS A 344 -11.51 16.82 -6.75
CA HIS A 344 -11.77 18.05 -7.50
C HIS A 344 -11.07 19.27 -6.91
N ALA A 345 -11.13 19.43 -5.58
CA ALA A 345 -10.45 20.53 -4.89
C ALA A 345 -8.92 20.45 -5.07
N PHE A 346 -8.35 19.26 -4.93
CA PHE A 346 -6.90 19.04 -5.08
C PHE A 346 -6.43 19.25 -6.53
N ALA A 347 -7.22 18.83 -7.50
CA ALA A 347 -6.93 19.09 -8.90
C ALA A 347 -6.95 20.61 -9.23
N TYR A 348 -7.96 21.34 -8.72
CA TYR A 348 -8.00 22.80 -8.88
C TYR A 348 -6.79 23.47 -8.22
N MET A 349 -6.38 23.02 -7.04
CA MET A 349 -5.19 23.52 -6.35
C MET A 349 -3.84 23.07 -6.97
N ASN A 350 -3.84 22.38 -8.10
CA ASN A 350 -2.65 21.80 -8.74
C ASN A 350 -1.86 20.84 -7.81
N LEU A 351 -2.56 20.15 -6.93
CA LEU A 351 -1.97 19.14 -6.05
C LEU A 351 -1.92 17.75 -6.70
N ILE A 352 -2.93 17.40 -7.52
CA ILE A 352 -3.02 16.11 -8.22
C ILE A 352 -3.31 16.30 -9.72
N GLU A 353 -2.98 15.27 -10.49
CA GLU A 353 -3.40 15.13 -11.90
C GLU A 353 -4.49 14.05 -12.01
N HIS A 354 -5.46 14.25 -12.91
CA HIS A 354 -6.61 13.34 -13.06
C HIS A 354 -6.32 12.00 -13.77
N TRP A 355 -5.09 11.77 -14.27
CA TRP A 355 -4.77 10.66 -15.18
C TRP A 355 -4.34 9.36 -14.50
N GLY A 356 -4.31 9.28 -13.17
CA GLY A 356 -3.85 8.07 -12.45
C GLY A 356 -2.34 7.80 -12.58
N SER A 357 -1.58 8.74 -13.13
CA SER A 357 -0.13 8.60 -13.38
C SER A 357 0.74 8.67 -12.11
N GLY A 358 0.18 9.01 -10.95
CA GLY A 358 0.94 9.26 -9.71
C GLY A 358 1.79 8.07 -9.26
N ILE A 359 1.19 6.91 -9.07
CA ILE A 359 1.92 5.71 -8.59
C ILE A 359 2.98 5.21 -9.58
N PRO A 360 2.70 5.04 -10.89
CA PRO A 360 3.74 4.71 -11.88
C PRO A 360 4.90 5.70 -11.88
N ARG A 361 4.62 7.01 -11.78
CA ARG A 361 5.62 8.07 -11.72
C ARG A 361 6.49 8.00 -10.46
N ILE A 362 5.89 7.69 -9.32
CA ILE A 362 6.64 7.46 -8.07
C ILE A 362 7.61 6.31 -8.24
N ILE A 363 7.13 5.17 -8.76
CA ILE A 363 7.95 3.98 -8.99
C ILE A 363 9.13 4.30 -9.89
N ASP A 364 8.88 5.00 -11.00
CA ASP A 364 9.91 5.40 -11.97
C ASP A 364 10.94 6.35 -11.34
N LYS A 365 10.50 7.41 -10.66
CA LYS A 365 11.39 8.39 -10.00
C LYS A 365 12.27 7.73 -8.93
N VAL A 366 11.70 6.84 -8.11
CA VAL A 366 12.43 6.13 -7.07
C VAL A 366 13.47 5.17 -7.69
N LYS A 367 13.12 4.46 -8.75
CA LYS A 367 14.07 3.61 -9.49
C LYS A 367 15.17 4.42 -10.18
N THR A 368 14.82 5.54 -10.80
CA THR A 368 15.79 6.45 -11.46
C THR A 368 16.77 7.04 -10.45
N ALA A 369 16.34 7.28 -9.20
CA ALA A 369 17.21 7.68 -8.11
C ALA A 369 18.11 6.54 -7.58
N GLY A 370 18.06 5.34 -8.16
CA GLY A 370 18.87 4.19 -7.75
C GLY A 370 18.37 3.49 -6.49
N LEU A 371 17.15 3.81 -6.04
CA LEU A 371 16.53 3.19 -4.89
C LEU A 371 15.77 1.91 -5.28
N ARG A 372 15.53 1.06 -4.27
CA ARG A 372 14.62 -0.10 -4.42
C ARG A 372 13.21 0.39 -4.76
N GLU A 373 12.49 -0.37 -5.60
CA GLU A 373 11.08 -0.14 -5.87
C GLU A 373 10.28 0.02 -4.56
N PRO A 374 9.39 1.01 -4.47
CA PRO A 374 8.54 1.18 -3.31
C PRO A 374 7.72 -0.09 -3.02
N GLU A 375 7.61 -0.44 -1.75
CA GLU A 375 6.83 -1.58 -1.31
C GLU A 375 5.42 -1.11 -0.91
N PHE A 376 4.40 -1.72 -1.51
CA PHE A 376 3.00 -1.42 -1.25
C PHE A 376 2.40 -2.56 -0.45
N ILE A 377 1.92 -2.26 0.77
CA ILE A 377 1.36 -3.23 1.70
C ILE A 377 -0.09 -2.84 1.96
N GLY A 378 -1.03 -3.60 1.39
CA GLY A 378 -2.46 -3.44 1.68
C GLY A 378 -2.87 -4.31 2.85
N GLY A 379 -3.34 -3.67 3.91
CA GLY A 379 -3.98 -4.33 5.04
C GLY A 379 -5.49 -4.43 4.90
N GLU A 380 -6.13 -5.03 5.90
CA GLU A 380 -7.60 -5.04 6.04
C GLU A 380 -8.14 -3.68 6.51
N VAL A 381 -7.29 -2.86 7.13
CA VAL A 381 -7.65 -1.59 7.76
C VAL A 381 -6.85 -0.39 7.26
N ASP A 382 -5.69 -0.60 6.64
CA ASP A 382 -4.81 0.47 6.17
C ASP A 382 -4.10 0.11 4.86
N LEU A 383 -3.58 1.14 4.20
CA LEU A 383 -2.63 1.05 3.10
C LEU A 383 -1.31 1.65 3.55
N ARG A 384 -0.24 0.86 3.48
CA ARG A 384 1.12 1.29 3.84
C ARG A 384 2.02 1.27 2.62
N ILE A 385 2.83 2.30 2.47
CA ILE A 385 3.81 2.42 1.39
C ILE A 385 5.17 2.71 2.01
N ASN A 386 6.17 1.88 1.66
CA ASN A 386 7.54 2.01 2.11
C ASN A 386 8.44 2.43 0.95
N ILE A 387 9.21 3.50 1.12
CA ILE A 387 10.36 3.83 0.29
C ILE A 387 11.61 3.55 1.12
N TYR A 388 12.40 2.56 0.69
CA TYR A 388 13.64 2.22 1.37
C TYR A 388 14.72 3.23 1.05
N ARG A 389 15.40 3.72 2.12
CA ARG A 389 16.52 4.63 2.00
C ARG A 389 17.70 3.90 1.40
N GLY A 390 18.38 4.52 0.45
CA GLY A 390 19.59 4.00 -0.16
C GLY A 390 20.80 4.77 0.31
N GLN A 391 21.97 4.15 0.31
CA GLN A 391 23.20 4.92 0.30
C GLN A 391 23.33 5.48 -1.13
N VAL A 392 23.07 6.75 -1.31
CA VAL A 392 23.37 7.43 -2.56
C VAL A 392 24.89 7.57 -2.62
N ASP A 393 25.55 6.86 -3.53
CA ASP A 393 26.98 7.03 -3.76
C ASP A 393 27.25 8.51 -4.12
N GLY A 394 27.87 9.23 -3.21
CA GLY A 394 28.17 10.66 -3.38
C GLY A 394 27.57 11.61 -2.34
N ILE A 395 26.66 11.18 -1.48
CA ILE A 395 26.13 12.00 -0.40
C ILE A 395 27.18 12.09 0.74
N VAL A 396 27.71 13.28 0.96
CA VAL A 396 28.53 13.59 2.13
C VAL A 396 27.58 14.07 3.22
N ASP A 397 27.41 13.28 4.27
CA ASP A 397 26.63 13.66 5.44
C ASP A 397 27.35 14.77 6.23
N HIS A 398 26.79 15.97 6.23
CA HIS A 398 27.35 17.12 6.95
C HIS A 398 27.06 17.13 8.47
N ASN A 399 26.26 16.17 8.97
CA ASN A 399 25.88 16.12 10.39
C ASN A 399 26.75 15.19 11.25
N THR A 400 27.75 14.51 10.66
CA THR A 400 28.70 13.68 11.42
C THR A 400 30.13 14.11 11.12
N ALA A 401 30.54 15.20 11.74
CA ALA A 401 31.88 15.78 11.56
C ALA A 401 33.01 14.97 12.23
N ASP A 402 32.87 13.69 12.58
CA ASP A 402 33.95 12.96 13.26
C ASP A 402 34.02 11.45 13.08
N LYS A 403 33.49 10.86 11.95
CA LYS A 403 33.80 9.45 11.63
C LYS A 403 34.06 9.24 10.14
N PRO A 404 35.23 8.63 9.78
CA PRO A 404 35.49 8.31 8.36
C PRO A 404 34.49 7.30 7.81
N PRO A 405 34.07 7.41 6.53
CA PRO A 405 32.99 6.60 5.96
C PRO A 405 33.38 5.12 5.89
N ILE A 406 32.50 4.26 6.42
CA ILE A 406 32.59 2.81 6.21
C ILE A 406 32.10 2.56 4.78
N LYS A 407 33.03 2.32 3.86
CA LYS A 407 32.74 1.94 2.47
C LYS A 407 32.13 0.54 2.42
N CYS A 408 30.81 0.42 2.25
CA CYS A 408 30.20 -0.82 1.77
C CYS A 408 30.39 -0.91 0.26
N ARG A 409 31.40 -1.65 -0.17
CA ARG A 409 31.60 -2.03 -1.59
C ARG A 409 30.67 -3.19 -1.96
N LYS A 410 29.83 -3.01 -2.98
CA LYS A 410 29.37 -4.12 -3.81
C LYS A 410 30.60 -4.75 -4.46
N THR A 411 30.91 -5.97 -4.13
CA THR A 411 31.95 -6.74 -4.81
C THR A 411 31.38 -8.08 -5.24
N ALA A 412 31.06 -8.13 -6.52
CA ALA A 412 31.30 -9.34 -7.27
C ALA A 412 32.85 -9.58 -7.26
N ASP A 413 33.32 -10.74 -6.87
CA ASP A 413 34.67 -11.32 -7.08
C ASP A 413 35.89 -10.38 -6.93
N LYS A 414 36.09 -9.73 -5.81
CA LYS A 414 37.40 -9.08 -5.55
C LYS A 414 38.05 -9.66 -4.29
N MET A 415 39.32 -10.00 -4.43
CA MET A 415 40.21 -10.44 -3.33
C MET A 415 40.37 -9.28 -2.29
N PRO A 416 40.68 -9.60 -1.00
CA PRO A 416 41.01 -8.58 0.00
C PRO A 416 42.08 -7.63 -0.50
N ALA A 417 42.00 -6.33 -0.14
CA ALA A 417 42.91 -5.32 -0.66
C ALA A 417 44.32 -5.37 -0.01
N ASN A 418 44.45 -5.94 1.19
CA ASN A 418 45.71 -6.03 1.93
C ASN A 418 46.46 -7.32 1.56
N GLU A 419 47.74 -7.21 1.31
CA GLU A 419 48.61 -8.34 0.93
C GLU A 419 48.60 -9.49 1.95
N GLN A 420 48.56 -9.17 3.26
CA GLN A 420 48.50 -10.16 4.33
C GLN A 420 47.14 -10.88 4.35
N GLU A 421 46.06 -10.16 4.13
CA GLU A 421 44.70 -10.70 4.04
C GLU A 421 44.52 -11.55 2.76
N GLN A 422 45.18 -11.17 1.65
CA GLN A 422 45.20 -11.93 0.41
C GLN A 422 45.89 -13.28 0.58
N LYS A 423 47.04 -13.33 1.28
CA LYS A 423 47.76 -14.59 1.57
C LYS A 423 46.88 -15.53 2.40
N ILE A 424 46.21 -15.04 3.42
CA ILE A 424 45.29 -15.87 4.20
C ILE A 424 44.10 -16.34 3.37
N TYR A 425 43.47 -15.43 2.59
CA TYR A 425 42.31 -15.77 1.76
C TYR A 425 42.64 -16.83 0.70
N LYS A 426 43.79 -16.71 0.06
CA LYS A 426 44.29 -17.70 -0.91
C LYS A 426 44.48 -19.04 -0.23
N TYR A 427 45.18 -19.08 0.92
CA TYR A 427 45.40 -20.28 1.69
C TYR A 427 44.10 -21.00 2.07
N VAL A 428 43.10 -20.25 2.58
CA VAL A 428 41.79 -20.81 2.96
C VAL A 428 40.94 -21.22 1.76
N SER A 429 41.16 -20.64 0.58
CA SER A 429 40.51 -21.08 -0.66
C SER A 429 41.03 -22.40 -1.20
N GLU A 430 42.27 -22.74 -0.89
CA GLU A 430 42.95 -23.98 -1.31
C GLU A 430 42.88 -25.08 -0.22
N ASN A 431 42.56 -24.72 1.02
CA ASN A 431 42.52 -25.61 2.18
C ASN A 431 41.17 -25.45 2.95
N ALA A 432 40.76 -26.46 3.69
CA ALA A 432 39.50 -26.50 4.41
C ALA A 432 39.35 -25.39 5.50
N GLY A 433 40.44 -24.70 5.85
CA GLY A 433 40.44 -23.61 6.85
C GLY A 433 41.87 -23.30 7.33
N ILE A 434 41.99 -22.32 8.21
CA ILE A 434 43.25 -21.90 8.81
C ILE A 434 43.11 -21.68 10.30
N THR A 435 44.02 -22.19 11.11
CA THR A 435 44.15 -21.88 12.54
C THR A 435 45.01 -20.64 12.76
N THR A 436 44.89 -20.00 13.95
CA THR A 436 45.74 -18.85 14.30
C THR A 436 47.24 -19.19 14.21
N ALA A 437 47.63 -20.41 14.62
CA ALA A 437 49.03 -20.85 14.55
C ALA A 437 49.54 -21.00 13.10
N GLN A 438 48.73 -21.57 12.21
CA GLN A 438 49.04 -21.66 10.79
C GLN A 438 49.10 -20.27 10.12
N ALA A 439 48.21 -19.38 10.46
CA ALA A 439 48.23 -17.99 9.94
C ALA A 439 49.46 -17.21 10.43
N MET A 440 49.90 -17.40 11.68
CA MET A 440 51.17 -16.86 12.18
C MET A 440 52.37 -17.34 11.36
N LYS A 441 52.42 -18.62 11.09
CA LYS A 441 53.51 -19.21 10.29
C LYS A 441 53.48 -18.74 8.84
N LEU A 442 52.27 -18.63 8.27
CA LEU A 442 52.06 -18.15 6.89
C LEU A 442 52.50 -16.69 6.69
N LEU A 443 52.21 -15.82 7.70
CA LEU A 443 52.47 -14.40 7.62
C LEU A 443 53.82 -13.98 8.22
N GLY A 444 54.46 -14.84 9.02
CA GLY A 444 55.71 -14.52 9.71
C GLY A 444 55.55 -13.43 10.82
N ILE A 445 54.38 -13.29 11.42
CA ILE A 445 54.07 -12.24 12.39
C ILE A 445 53.61 -12.82 13.74
N LYS A 446 53.69 -11.96 14.82
CA LYS A 446 53.33 -12.35 16.21
C LYS A 446 51.80 -12.60 16.35
N GLN A 447 51.43 -13.46 17.29
CA GLN A 447 50.07 -13.91 17.58
C GLN A 447 49.03 -12.79 17.70
N ARG A 448 49.34 -11.70 18.40
CA ARG A 448 48.43 -10.56 18.58
C ARG A 448 48.03 -9.98 17.23
N ARG A 449 48.96 -9.67 16.37
CA ARG A 449 48.74 -9.04 15.08
C ARG A 449 47.99 -10.03 14.12
N THR A 450 48.32 -11.32 14.16
CA THR A 450 47.58 -12.32 13.38
C THR A 450 46.12 -12.41 13.78
N ARG A 451 45.83 -12.39 15.08
CA ARG A 451 44.44 -12.37 15.56
C ARG A 451 43.67 -11.14 15.12
N GLU A 452 44.27 -9.96 15.17
CA GLU A 452 43.66 -8.71 14.68
C GLU A 452 43.28 -8.84 13.19
N ILE A 453 44.12 -9.40 12.35
CA ILE A 453 43.85 -9.61 10.93
C ILE A 453 42.71 -10.64 10.73
N LEU A 454 42.76 -11.76 11.42
CA LEU A 454 41.73 -12.81 11.29
C LEU A 454 40.36 -12.31 11.76
N VAL A 455 40.28 -11.56 12.87
CA VAL A 455 39.04 -10.93 13.36
C VAL A 455 38.51 -9.95 12.33
N LYS A 456 39.36 -9.07 11.81
CA LYS A 456 38.98 -8.11 10.77
C LYS A 456 38.49 -8.78 9.48
N MET A 457 39.08 -9.92 9.07
CA MET A 457 38.61 -10.69 7.92
C MET A 457 37.26 -11.36 8.18
N VAL A 458 36.93 -11.72 9.43
CA VAL A 458 35.63 -12.22 9.83
C VAL A 458 34.58 -11.09 9.83
N GLU A 459 34.92 -9.93 10.39
CA GLU A 459 34.08 -8.73 10.40
C GLU A 459 33.76 -8.23 8.99
N ASN A 460 34.74 -8.29 8.09
CA ASN A 460 34.58 -7.96 6.68
C ASN A 460 33.89 -9.07 5.85
N GLY A 461 33.47 -10.17 6.50
CA GLY A 461 32.75 -11.27 5.86
C GLY A 461 33.57 -12.15 4.91
N TRP A 462 34.94 -12.06 4.92
CA TRP A 462 35.81 -12.91 4.11
C TRP A 462 35.93 -14.33 4.67
N LEU A 463 35.97 -14.42 6.00
CA LEU A 463 36.08 -15.67 6.74
C LEU A 463 34.92 -15.86 7.69
N ARG A 464 34.68 -17.11 8.06
CA ARG A 464 33.77 -17.50 9.16
C ARG A 464 34.57 -18.25 10.21
N LYS A 465 34.31 -17.94 11.48
CA LYS A 465 34.96 -18.63 12.60
C LYS A 465 34.15 -19.87 12.96
N GLU A 466 34.78 -21.00 13.05
CA GLU A 466 34.23 -22.29 13.50
C GLU A 466 35.01 -22.82 14.69
N GLY A 467 34.28 -23.48 15.62
CA GLY A 467 34.84 -24.00 16.86
C GLY A 467 35.06 -22.96 17.96
N ALA A 468 35.40 -23.42 19.16
CA ALA A 468 35.60 -22.59 20.34
C ALA A 468 36.97 -22.86 21.00
N SER A 469 37.56 -21.86 21.64
CA SER A 469 38.78 -21.92 22.43
C SER A 469 39.99 -22.44 21.59
N ARG A 470 40.61 -23.55 21.98
CA ARG A 470 41.84 -24.08 21.36
C ARG A 470 41.60 -24.73 19.99
N SER A 471 40.35 -25.06 19.63
CA SER A 471 39.94 -25.67 18.37
C SER A 471 39.37 -24.69 17.34
N THR A 472 39.60 -23.39 17.48
CA THR A 472 39.10 -22.36 16.56
C THR A 472 39.79 -22.46 15.21
N ILE A 473 39.00 -22.63 14.13
CA ILE A 473 39.41 -22.62 12.74
C ILE A 473 38.66 -21.49 11.99
N TYR A 474 39.33 -20.83 11.09
CA TYR A 474 38.76 -19.82 10.22
C TYR A 474 38.60 -20.41 8.82
N VAL A 475 37.39 -20.46 8.31
CA VAL A 475 37.03 -21.03 7.00
C VAL A 475 36.53 -19.96 6.06
N LYS A 476 36.60 -20.21 4.75
CA LYS A 476 36.03 -19.29 3.75
C LYS A 476 34.54 -19.13 3.95
N ASN A 477 34.04 -17.89 3.96
CA ASN A 477 32.64 -17.64 4.05
C ASN A 477 31.94 -17.80 2.69
N THR A 478 31.31 -18.96 2.48
CA THR A 478 30.59 -19.30 1.24
C THR A 478 29.14 -18.75 1.22
N LYS A 479 28.64 -18.19 2.33
CA LYS A 479 27.31 -17.56 2.44
C LYS A 479 27.42 -16.04 2.34
N ARG A 480 28.07 -15.51 1.30
CA ARG A 480 27.90 -14.11 0.93
C ARG A 480 26.58 -13.98 0.16
N ARG A 481 25.56 -13.52 0.83
CA ARG A 481 24.39 -12.90 0.21
C ARG A 481 24.64 -11.42 0.00
#